data_f73794d2771d20ca70b3100b09c00763
#
_entry.id   f73794d2771d20ca70b3100b09c00763
#
_cell.length_a   1.000
_cell.length_b   1.000
_cell.length_c   1.000
_cell.angle_alpha   90.00
_cell.angle_beta   90.00
_cell.angle_gamma   90.00
#
_symmetry.space_group_name_H-M   'P 1'
#
loop_
_entity.id
_entity.type
_entity.pdbx_description
1 polymer ?
#
loop_
_entity_poly.entity_id
_entity_poly.type
_entity_poly.pdbx_seq_one_letter_code
_entity_poly.pdbx_strand_id
1 'polypeptide(L)'
;MGMKISMNFSMDQDDLGRYANAADLRHFYESFSLSGLEVMPLGDDPQHLVEKDMVVGVHLCCITDWMDLDQAMLLSHYRKDLDYARRMQAEYVVFHVTQVSYGESLTYEMRHSDAEVVDAAAAFINELLDGQDYPFWFLMEN
;
A
#
# COMPACT_ATOMS: atom_id res chain seq x y z
N MET A 1 18.18 5.35 17.97
CA MET A 1 17.30 4.76 16.95
C MET A 1 17.69 5.41 15.62
N GLY A 2 18.26 4.67 14.69
CA GLY A 2 18.66 5.22 13.38
C GLY A 2 17.44 5.39 12.47
N MET A 3 17.50 6.34 11.52
CA MET A 3 16.50 6.49 10.47
C MET A 3 16.53 5.24 9.58
N LYS A 4 15.37 4.64 9.35
CA LYS A 4 15.21 3.56 8.38
C LYS A 4 14.81 4.17 7.03
N ILE A 5 15.46 3.70 5.97
CA ILE A 5 15.13 4.08 4.59
C ILE A 5 14.79 2.80 3.86
N SER A 6 13.59 2.73 3.30
CA SER A 6 13.11 1.59 2.52
C SER A 6 13.12 1.89 1.02
N MET A 7 13.14 0.83 0.22
CA MET A 7 12.91 0.88 -1.21
C MET A 7 11.44 0.56 -1.49
N ASN A 8 10.79 1.36 -2.31
CA ASN A 8 9.46 1.00 -2.82
C ASN A 8 9.59 -0.18 -3.81
N PHE A 9 8.74 -1.17 -3.63
CA PHE A 9 8.72 -2.39 -4.44
C PHE A 9 7.28 -2.76 -4.78
N SER A 10 6.86 -2.52 -6.01
CA SER A 10 5.57 -2.96 -6.54
C SER A 10 5.67 -4.43 -6.91
N MET A 11 4.85 -5.28 -6.36
CA MET A 11 4.83 -6.70 -6.71
C MET A 11 4.12 -6.92 -8.05
N ASP A 12 4.43 -6.12 -9.05
CA ASP A 12 3.98 -6.31 -10.43
C ASP A 12 4.97 -7.20 -11.22
N GLN A 13 4.57 -7.58 -12.44
CA GLN A 13 5.38 -8.46 -13.26
C GLN A 13 6.75 -7.88 -13.63
N ASP A 14 6.82 -6.54 -13.75
CA ASP A 14 8.05 -5.86 -14.14
C ASP A 14 9.06 -5.87 -12.98
N ASP A 15 8.61 -5.58 -11.75
CA ASP A 15 9.46 -5.60 -10.57
C ASP A 15 9.85 -7.02 -10.18
N LEU A 16 8.91 -7.95 -10.18
CA LEU A 16 9.17 -9.36 -9.89
C LEU A 16 10.12 -9.99 -10.94
N GLY A 17 10.02 -9.58 -12.20
CA GLY A 17 10.86 -10.07 -13.28
C GLY A 17 12.32 -9.60 -13.27
N ARG A 18 12.67 -8.61 -12.41
CA ARG A 18 14.04 -8.06 -12.34
C ARG A 18 15.02 -8.91 -11.56
N TYR A 19 14.52 -9.77 -10.68
CA TYR A 19 15.34 -10.53 -9.75
C TYR A 19 15.12 -12.02 -9.95
N ALA A 20 16.21 -12.78 -9.94
CA ALA A 20 16.15 -14.23 -10.13
C ALA A 20 15.67 -14.97 -8.87
N ASN A 21 15.89 -14.38 -7.70
CA ASN A 21 15.54 -14.96 -6.40
C ASN A 21 15.57 -13.90 -5.29
N ALA A 22 15.12 -14.28 -4.10
CA ALA A 22 15.08 -13.39 -2.94
C ALA A 22 16.46 -12.84 -2.53
N ALA A 23 17.52 -13.62 -2.70
CA ALA A 23 18.87 -13.18 -2.35
C ALA A 23 19.36 -12.05 -3.28
N ASP A 24 19.01 -12.10 -4.57
CA ASP A 24 19.33 -11.04 -5.54
C ASP A 24 18.62 -9.74 -5.17
N LEU A 25 17.33 -9.81 -4.84
CA LEU A 25 16.56 -8.65 -4.40
C LEU A 25 17.15 -8.06 -3.11
N ARG A 26 17.46 -8.89 -2.13
CA ARG A 26 18.10 -8.49 -0.88
C ARG A 26 19.43 -7.81 -1.14
N HIS A 27 20.30 -8.44 -1.90
CA HIS A 27 21.61 -7.85 -2.27
C HIS A 27 21.45 -6.48 -2.94
N PHE A 28 20.45 -6.33 -3.79
CA PHE A 28 20.20 -5.07 -4.46
C PHE A 28 19.91 -3.95 -3.47
N TYR A 29 18.88 -4.05 -2.62
CA TYR A 29 18.54 -2.95 -1.72
C TYR A 29 19.60 -2.72 -0.62
N GLU A 30 20.27 -3.76 -0.14
CA GLU A 30 21.37 -3.66 0.83
C GLU A 30 22.59 -2.93 0.24
N SER A 31 22.86 -3.07 -1.07
CA SER A 31 23.96 -2.36 -1.73
C SER A 31 23.82 -0.84 -1.67
N PHE A 32 22.59 -0.34 -1.49
CA PHE A 32 22.29 1.09 -1.26
C PHE A 32 22.15 1.44 0.23
N SER A 33 22.49 0.55 1.13
CA SER A 33 22.33 0.73 2.58
C SER A 33 20.87 0.98 3.00
N LEU A 34 19.91 0.43 2.27
CA LEU A 34 18.50 0.50 2.61
C LEU A 34 18.13 -0.52 3.67
N SER A 35 17.14 -0.21 4.47
CA SER A 35 16.71 -1.05 5.62
C SER A 35 15.77 -2.19 5.21
N GLY A 36 15.22 -2.14 4.00
CA GLY A 36 14.26 -3.11 3.49
C GLY A 36 13.33 -2.51 2.44
N LEU A 37 12.17 -3.13 2.31
CA LEU A 37 11.18 -2.81 1.30
C LEU A 37 9.92 -2.17 1.90
N GLU A 38 9.39 -1.18 1.20
CA GLU A 38 7.99 -0.78 1.29
C GLU A 38 7.26 -1.42 0.12
N VAL A 39 6.44 -2.43 0.41
CA VAL A 39 5.86 -3.30 -0.62
C VAL A 39 4.45 -2.84 -0.97
N MET A 40 4.16 -2.73 -2.26
CA MET A 40 2.80 -2.59 -2.79
C MET A 40 2.36 -3.96 -3.36
N PRO A 41 1.41 -4.67 -2.73
CA PRO A 41 1.05 -6.04 -3.12
C PRO A 41 0.09 -6.06 -4.32
N LEU A 42 0.55 -5.64 -5.50
CA LEU A 42 -0.25 -5.56 -6.73
C LEU A 42 -0.49 -6.91 -7.41
N GLY A 43 0.25 -7.93 -7.04
CA GLY A 43 0.13 -9.26 -7.64
C GLY A 43 0.61 -10.37 -6.71
N ASP A 44 0.55 -11.59 -7.23
CA ASP A 44 1.08 -12.76 -6.55
C ASP A 44 2.61 -12.82 -6.73
N ASP A 45 3.31 -13.29 -5.71
CA ASP A 45 4.74 -13.59 -5.73
C ASP A 45 4.97 -15.11 -5.77
N PRO A 46 4.84 -15.75 -6.95
CA PRO A 46 4.95 -17.20 -7.09
C PRO A 46 6.38 -17.71 -6.87
N GLN A 47 7.36 -16.82 -6.95
CA GLN A 47 8.78 -17.13 -6.74
C GLN A 47 9.24 -16.89 -5.30
N HIS A 48 8.35 -16.36 -4.45
CA HIS A 48 8.66 -16.00 -3.07
C HIS A 48 9.88 -15.07 -2.98
N LEU A 49 9.92 -14.06 -3.85
CA LEU A 49 11.00 -13.06 -3.88
C LEU A 49 11.00 -12.18 -2.65
N VAL A 50 9.82 -11.85 -2.13
CA VAL A 50 9.65 -10.99 -0.97
C VAL A 50 9.56 -11.83 0.30
N GLU A 51 10.65 -11.88 1.04
CA GLU A 51 10.68 -12.55 2.34
C GLU A 51 10.23 -11.60 3.46
N LYS A 52 9.67 -12.18 4.52
CA LYS A 52 9.05 -11.46 5.64
C LYS A 52 9.99 -10.44 6.30
N ASP A 53 11.25 -10.80 6.48
CA ASP A 53 12.27 -9.95 7.11
C ASP A 53 12.80 -8.84 6.20
N MET A 54 12.40 -8.84 4.92
CA MET A 54 12.68 -7.75 4.00
C MET A 54 11.65 -6.61 4.12
N VAL A 55 10.43 -6.89 4.59
CA VAL A 55 9.33 -5.93 4.57
C VAL A 55 9.39 -5.03 5.79
N VAL A 56 9.53 -3.73 5.56
CA VAL A 56 9.46 -2.68 6.58
C VAL A 56 8.05 -2.08 6.61
N GLY A 57 7.47 -1.82 5.46
CA GLY A 57 6.14 -1.25 5.31
C GLY A 57 5.35 -1.87 4.17
N VAL A 58 4.04 -1.65 4.18
CA VAL A 58 3.16 -2.01 3.06
C VAL A 58 2.43 -0.76 2.60
N HIS A 59 2.59 -0.47 1.33
CA HIS A 59 1.87 0.60 0.65
C HIS A 59 0.60 0.02 0.06
N LEU A 60 -0.56 0.41 0.58
CA LEU A 60 -1.84 -0.06 0.09
C LEU A 60 -2.07 0.46 -1.33
N CYS A 61 -2.80 -0.29 -2.14
CA CYS A 61 -3.05 0.09 -3.52
C CYS A 61 -3.73 1.48 -3.60
N CYS A 62 -3.14 2.38 -4.40
CA CYS A 62 -3.74 3.68 -4.67
C CYS A 62 -4.87 3.51 -5.70
N ILE A 63 -6.11 3.54 -5.22
CA ILE A 63 -7.30 3.43 -6.06
C ILE A 63 -7.90 4.82 -6.24
N THR A 64 -7.95 5.29 -7.49
CA THR A 64 -8.63 6.55 -7.84
C THR A 64 -10.14 6.34 -7.89
N ASP A 65 -10.90 7.41 -7.73
CA ASP A 65 -12.39 7.38 -7.78
C ASP A 65 -13.04 6.44 -6.78
N TRP A 66 -12.38 6.12 -5.68
CA TRP A 66 -12.83 5.11 -4.74
C TRP A 66 -14.21 5.39 -4.13
N MET A 67 -14.63 6.66 -4.02
CA MET A 67 -16.00 7.01 -3.55
C MET A 67 -17.08 6.52 -4.50
N ASP A 68 -16.78 6.39 -5.79
CA ASP A 68 -17.72 6.00 -6.84
C ASP A 68 -17.71 4.49 -7.11
N LEU A 69 -16.85 3.76 -6.43
CA LEU A 69 -16.73 2.30 -6.58
C LEU A 69 -17.57 1.54 -5.55
N ASP A 70 -17.74 0.25 -5.78
CA ASP A 70 -18.41 -0.64 -4.82
C ASP A 70 -17.63 -0.71 -3.51
N GLN A 71 -18.22 -0.19 -2.43
CA GLN A 71 -17.56 -0.08 -1.13
C GLN A 71 -17.25 -1.44 -0.50
N ALA A 72 -18.10 -2.45 -0.72
CA ALA A 72 -17.85 -3.80 -0.18
C ALA A 72 -16.65 -4.46 -0.88
N MET A 73 -16.53 -4.25 -2.19
CA MET A 73 -15.37 -4.69 -2.97
C MET A 73 -14.10 -4.00 -2.48
N LEU A 74 -14.13 -2.68 -2.28
CA LEU A 74 -12.98 -1.92 -1.79
C LEU A 74 -12.54 -2.37 -0.40
N LEU A 75 -13.48 -2.51 0.53
CA LEU A 75 -13.19 -3.02 1.88
C LEU A 75 -12.56 -4.41 1.82
N SER A 76 -13.08 -5.30 0.98
CA SER A 76 -12.50 -6.63 0.78
C SER A 76 -11.08 -6.57 0.24
N HIS A 77 -10.82 -5.65 -0.71
CA HIS A 77 -9.49 -5.45 -1.29
C HIS A 77 -8.50 -4.95 -0.25
N TYR A 78 -8.82 -3.84 0.44
CA TYR A 78 -7.93 -3.28 1.45
C TYR A 78 -7.71 -4.22 2.65
N ARG A 79 -8.72 -5.00 3.05
CA ARG A 79 -8.54 -6.02 4.09
C ARG A 79 -7.53 -7.10 3.70
N LYS A 80 -7.48 -7.51 2.43
CA LYS A 80 -6.44 -8.44 1.94
C LYS A 80 -5.04 -7.84 2.06
N ASP A 81 -4.89 -6.56 1.73
CA ASP A 81 -3.61 -5.87 1.83
C ASP A 81 -3.18 -5.71 3.30
N LEU A 82 -4.12 -5.40 4.20
CA LEU A 82 -3.86 -5.35 5.64
C LEU A 82 -3.51 -6.72 6.22
N ASP A 83 -4.15 -7.79 5.75
CA ASP A 83 -3.80 -9.16 6.11
C ASP A 83 -2.42 -9.56 5.58
N TYR A 84 -2.07 -9.10 4.38
CA TYR A 84 -0.70 -9.24 3.87
C TYR A 84 0.30 -8.55 4.77
N ALA A 85 0.08 -7.28 5.14
CA ALA A 85 0.93 -6.51 6.04
C ALA A 85 1.11 -7.22 7.40
N ARG A 86 0.01 -7.77 7.96
CA ARG A 86 0.05 -8.56 9.20
C ARG A 86 0.91 -9.81 9.07
N ARG A 87 0.75 -10.57 7.97
CA ARG A 87 1.55 -11.78 7.71
C ARG A 87 3.02 -11.47 7.56
N MET A 88 3.33 -10.36 6.87
CA MET A 88 4.70 -9.90 6.65
C MET A 88 5.31 -9.21 7.87
N GLN A 89 4.53 -8.96 8.93
CA GLN A 89 4.95 -8.23 10.13
C GLN A 89 5.47 -6.83 9.83
N ALA A 90 4.85 -6.15 8.88
CA ALA A 90 5.15 -4.77 8.55
C ALA A 90 5.09 -3.86 9.79
N GLU A 91 5.95 -2.85 9.84
CA GLU A 91 5.95 -1.86 10.93
C GLU A 91 4.88 -0.80 10.71
N TYR A 92 4.51 -0.55 9.45
CA TYR A 92 3.47 0.41 9.06
C TYR A 92 2.78 0.02 7.76
N VAL A 93 1.63 0.62 7.53
CA VAL A 93 0.94 0.65 6.25
C VAL A 93 0.70 2.09 5.81
N VAL A 94 0.72 2.32 4.50
CA VAL A 94 0.43 3.63 3.89
C VAL A 94 -0.89 3.54 3.14
N PHE A 95 -1.81 4.44 3.44
CA PHE A 95 -3.10 4.54 2.78
C PHE A 95 -3.24 5.89 2.07
N HIS A 96 -3.62 5.85 0.80
CA HIS A 96 -3.93 7.04 0.02
C HIS A 96 -5.41 7.35 0.03
N VAL A 97 -5.76 8.59 0.38
CA VAL A 97 -7.10 9.14 0.21
C VAL A 97 -7.13 9.88 -1.11
N THR A 98 -7.27 9.15 -2.22
CA THR A 98 -7.26 9.75 -3.55
C THR A 98 -8.61 9.56 -4.22
N GLN A 99 -9.33 10.67 -4.43
CA GLN A 99 -10.61 10.67 -5.13
C GLN A 99 -10.51 11.22 -6.55
N VAL A 100 -9.42 11.90 -6.88
CA VAL A 100 -9.24 12.57 -8.16
C VAL A 100 -9.00 11.56 -9.28
N SER A 101 -9.89 11.54 -10.27
CA SER A 101 -9.71 10.75 -11.49
C SER A 101 -8.68 11.38 -12.43
N TYR A 102 -8.25 10.61 -13.42
CA TYR A 102 -7.40 11.14 -14.49
C TYR A 102 -8.07 12.30 -15.24
N GLY A 103 -9.39 12.20 -15.51
CA GLY A 103 -10.15 13.27 -16.15
C GLY A 103 -10.17 14.55 -15.32
N GLU A 104 -10.46 14.46 -14.02
CA GLU A 104 -10.45 15.59 -13.09
C GLU A 104 -9.06 16.24 -12.99
N SER A 105 -7.99 15.44 -12.99
CA SER A 105 -6.62 15.97 -12.95
C SER A 105 -6.25 16.79 -14.21
N LEU A 106 -6.87 16.50 -15.35
CA LEU A 106 -6.68 17.26 -16.60
C LEU A 106 -7.53 18.53 -16.69
N THR A 107 -8.77 18.46 -16.20
CA THR A 107 -9.74 19.57 -16.34
C THR A 107 -9.81 20.49 -15.13
N TYR A 108 -9.34 20.03 -13.98
CA TYR A 108 -9.49 20.68 -12.67
C TYR A 108 -10.96 20.87 -12.25
N GLU A 109 -11.88 20.11 -12.86
CA GLU A 109 -13.31 20.10 -12.52
C GLU A 109 -13.57 18.94 -11.56
N MET A 110 -13.52 19.22 -10.25
CA MET A 110 -13.71 18.20 -9.22
C MET A 110 -15.18 17.85 -9.06
N ARG A 111 -15.50 16.54 -9.03
CA ARG A 111 -16.86 16.03 -8.83
C ARG A 111 -17.30 16.05 -7.37
N HIS A 112 -16.34 15.99 -6.46
CA HIS A 112 -16.55 16.00 -5.02
C HIS A 112 -15.77 17.14 -4.38
N SER A 113 -16.37 17.75 -3.37
CA SER A 113 -15.69 18.75 -2.54
C SER A 113 -14.72 18.08 -1.56
N ASP A 114 -13.71 18.81 -1.10
CA ASP A 114 -12.77 18.33 -0.08
C ASP A 114 -13.47 17.80 1.17
N ALA A 115 -14.56 18.47 1.60
CA ALA A 115 -15.34 18.06 2.76
C ALA A 115 -15.99 16.68 2.55
N GLU A 116 -16.61 16.45 1.37
CA GLU A 116 -17.19 15.15 1.02
C GLU A 116 -16.14 14.04 1.00
N VAL A 117 -14.97 14.32 0.45
CA VAL A 117 -13.86 13.34 0.40
C VAL A 117 -13.37 13.01 1.81
N VAL A 118 -13.18 14.02 2.66
CA VAL A 118 -12.73 13.81 4.05
C VAL A 118 -13.75 13.00 4.86
N ASP A 119 -15.03 13.34 4.76
CA ASP A 119 -16.10 12.63 5.48
C ASP A 119 -16.21 11.16 5.01
N ALA A 120 -16.17 10.94 3.70
CA ALA A 120 -16.20 9.60 3.13
C ALA A 120 -14.96 8.78 3.50
N ALA A 121 -13.76 9.39 3.48
CA ALA A 121 -12.53 8.75 3.90
C ALA A 121 -12.58 8.34 5.36
N ALA A 122 -13.04 9.24 6.24
CA ALA A 122 -13.16 8.94 7.66
C ALA A 122 -14.15 7.77 7.91
N ALA A 123 -15.28 7.76 7.23
CA ALA A 123 -16.27 6.68 7.34
C ALA A 123 -15.67 5.36 6.86
N PHE A 124 -15.01 5.35 5.69
CA PHE A 124 -14.39 4.15 5.11
C PHE A 124 -13.29 3.57 6.00
N ILE A 125 -12.39 4.42 6.49
CA ILE A 125 -11.28 3.99 7.36
C ILE A 125 -11.83 3.43 8.68
N ASN A 126 -12.82 4.08 9.28
CA ASN A 126 -13.45 3.58 10.49
C ASN A 126 -14.05 2.19 10.28
N GLU A 127 -14.76 1.97 9.15
CA GLU A 127 -15.31 0.66 8.81
C GLU A 127 -14.21 -0.38 8.51
N LEU A 128 -13.14 0.04 7.83
CA LEU A 128 -12.01 -0.83 7.51
C LEU A 128 -11.32 -1.34 8.78
N LEU A 129 -11.19 -0.49 9.80
CA LEU A 129 -10.49 -0.77 11.04
C LEU A 129 -11.41 -1.29 12.17
N ASP A 130 -12.74 -1.26 11.98
CA ASP A 130 -13.70 -1.65 13.00
C ASP A 130 -13.48 -3.10 13.47
N GLY A 131 -13.39 -3.29 14.79
CA GLY A 131 -13.18 -4.59 15.41
C GLY A 131 -11.82 -5.24 15.11
N GLN A 132 -10.87 -4.50 14.53
CA GLN A 132 -9.54 -5.01 14.19
C GLN A 132 -8.48 -4.44 15.12
N ASP A 133 -7.55 -5.31 15.50
CA ASP A 133 -6.33 -4.93 16.25
C ASP A 133 -5.12 -5.21 15.34
N TYR A 134 -4.67 -4.17 14.64
CA TYR A 134 -3.52 -4.26 13.73
C TYR A 134 -2.24 -3.90 14.47
N PRO A 135 -1.16 -4.70 14.34
CA PRO A 135 0.09 -4.50 15.06
C PRO A 135 1.04 -3.47 14.42
N PHE A 136 0.58 -2.71 13.45
CA PHE A 136 1.37 -1.75 12.69
C PHE A 136 0.77 -0.33 12.72
N TRP A 137 1.59 0.68 12.42
CA TRP A 137 1.12 2.05 12.26
C TRP A 137 0.31 2.21 10.97
N PHE A 138 -0.76 2.96 11.05
CA PHE A 138 -1.59 3.33 9.90
C PHE A 138 -1.27 4.78 9.49
N LEU A 139 -0.59 4.95 8.37
CA LEU A 139 -0.14 6.24 7.85
C LEU A 139 -1.05 6.69 6.73
N MET A 140 -1.35 8.00 6.71
CA MET A 140 -2.15 8.62 5.65
C MET A 140 -1.22 9.44 4.76
N GLU A 141 -1.36 9.27 3.45
CA GLU A 141 -0.64 10.06 2.45
C GLU A 141 -1.62 10.69 1.48
N ASN A 142 -1.34 11.95 1.08
CA ASN A 142 -2.14 12.75 0.14
C ASN A 142 -1.52 12.75 -1.26
#